data_8ba41c9c4594dece725218d6449b1d4f
#
_entry.id   8ba41c9c4594dece725218d6449b1d4f
#
_cell.length_a   1.000
_cell.length_b   1.000
_cell.length_c   1.000
_cell.angle_alpha   90.00
_cell.angle_beta   90.00
_cell.angle_gamma   90.00
#
_symmetry.space_group_name_H-M   'P 1'
#
loop_
_entity.id
_entity.type
_entity.pdbx_description
1 polymer ?
#
loop_
_entity_poly.entity_id
_entity_poly.type
_entity_poly.pdbx_seq_one_letter_code
_entity_poly.pdbx_strand_id
1 'polypeptide(L)'
;MAGVVKKSFESPDERRTPDKTDVQVVNLGSVKAARMTLQPGWRWSECIKPIAGTESCQIHHEGMVATGHMHVRHEDGTEMEIGAGDAYVIEPGHDAWVVGSEVFVGYEFDSKAAETFARS
;
A
#
# COMPACT_ATOMS: atom_id res chain seq x y z
N MET A 1 -26.60 -15.25 -2.98
CA MET A 1 -25.41 -14.68 -2.28
C MET A 1 -24.69 -15.77 -1.50
N ALA A 2 -23.40 -15.88 -1.64
CA ALA A 2 -22.61 -16.84 -0.87
C ALA A 2 -22.39 -16.34 0.57
N GLY A 3 -22.50 -17.23 1.54
CA GLY A 3 -22.25 -16.91 2.93
C GLY A 3 -20.77 -16.72 3.27
N VAL A 4 -19.87 -17.23 2.43
CA VAL A 4 -18.42 -17.08 2.59
C VAL A 4 -17.80 -16.85 1.21
N VAL A 5 -16.94 -15.86 1.12
CA VAL A 5 -16.21 -15.54 -0.12
C VAL A 5 -14.74 -15.43 0.21
N LYS A 6 -13.89 -16.04 -0.59
CA LYS A 6 -12.45 -15.88 -0.48
C LYS A 6 -11.80 -15.77 -1.85
N LYS A 7 -10.66 -15.08 -1.90
CA LYS A 7 -9.78 -15.08 -3.07
C LYS A 7 -8.34 -15.09 -2.58
N SER A 8 -7.43 -15.58 -3.41
CA SER A 8 -6.02 -15.59 -3.09
C SER A 8 -5.31 -14.41 -3.76
N PHE A 9 -4.40 -13.76 -3.04
CA PHE A 9 -3.51 -12.75 -3.64
C PHE A 9 -2.56 -13.36 -4.67
N GLU A 10 -2.38 -14.69 -4.65
CA GLU A 10 -1.57 -15.37 -5.67
C GLU A 10 -2.28 -15.44 -7.03
N SER A 11 -3.60 -15.22 -7.05
CA SER A 11 -4.41 -15.15 -8.26
C SER A 11 -5.24 -13.86 -8.21
N PRO A 12 -4.59 -12.69 -8.27
CA PRO A 12 -5.28 -11.42 -8.06
C PRO A 12 -6.20 -11.06 -9.22
N ASP A 13 -7.22 -10.26 -8.93
CA ASP A 13 -8.09 -9.69 -9.97
C ASP A 13 -7.32 -8.61 -10.74
N GLU A 14 -6.43 -7.89 -10.06
CA GLU A 14 -5.59 -6.86 -10.66
C GLU A 14 -4.21 -6.89 -10.02
N ARG A 15 -3.20 -6.53 -10.80
CA ARG A 15 -1.82 -6.47 -10.32
C ARG A 15 -1.10 -5.31 -10.98
N ARG A 16 -0.33 -4.57 -10.20
CA ARG A 16 0.52 -3.48 -10.68
C ARG A 16 1.92 -3.62 -10.12
N THR A 17 2.91 -3.41 -10.99
CA THR A 17 4.32 -3.59 -10.62
C THR A 17 5.17 -2.39 -11.04
N PRO A 18 4.89 -1.19 -10.47
CA PRO A 18 5.82 -0.06 -10.64
C PRO A 18 7.17 -0.39 -10.02
N ASP A 19 8.15 0.49 -10.17
CA ASP A 19 9.50 0.26 -9.67
C ASP A 19 9.48 -0.14 -8.18
N LYS A 20 10.15 -1.25 -7.85
CA LYS A 20 10.27 -1.82 -6.49
C LYS A 20 8.92 -2.09 -5.80
N THR A 21 7.87 -2.23 -6.59
CA THR A 21 6.49 -2.32 -6.08
C THR A 21 5.79 -3.52 -6.69
N ASP A 22 5.00 -4.22 -5.87
CA ASP A 22 4.08 -5.25 -6.35
C ASP A 22 2.77 -5.09 -5.57
N VAL A 23 1.71 -4.68 -6.25
CA VAL A 23 0.39 -4.53 -5.64
C VAL A 23 -0.55 -5.53 -6.28
N GLN A 24 -1.09 -6.41 -5.47
CA GLN A 24 -2.05 -7.43 -5.88
C GLN A 24 -3.39 -7.11 -5.23
N VAL A 25 -4.44 -7.00 -6.04
CA VAL A 25 -5.76 -6.60 -5.59
C VAL A 25 -6.76 -7.71 -5.84
N VAL A 26 -7.54 -8.05 -4.82
CA VAL A 26 -8.67 -8.98 -4.93
C VAL A 26 -9.96 -8.24 -4.62
N ASN A 27 -10.99 -8.50 -5.42
CA ASN A 27 -12.31 -7.91 -5.24
C ASN A 27 -13.23 -8.99 -4.68
N LEU A 28 -13.64 -8.80 -3.42
CA LEU A 28 -14.49 -9.77 -2.72
C LEU A 28 -15.99 -9.41 -2.80
N GLY A 29 -16.33 -8.42 -3.61
CA GLY A 29 -17.69 -7.93 -3.76
C GLY A 29 -17.97 -6.75 -2.85
N SER A 30 -18.13 -6.98 -1.56
CA SER A 30 -18.40 -5.90 -0.59
C SER A 30 -17.13 -5.16 -0.16
N VAL A 31 -15.95 -5.72 -0.39
CA VAL A 31 -14.67 -5.11 0.01
C VAL A 31 -13.60 -5.50 -1.01
N LYS A 32 -12.67 -4.60 -1.23
CA LYS A 32 -11.44 -4.91 -1.95
C LYS A 32 -10.31 -5.00 -0.95
N ALA A 33 -9.38 -5.91 -1.20
CA ALA A 33 -8.17 -6.04 -0.38
C ALA A 33 -6.95 -5.95 -1.29
N ALA A 34 -5.88 -5.36 -0.77
CA ALA A 34 -4.63 -5.25 -1.50
C ALA A 34 -3.48 -5.77 -0.64
N ARG A 35 -2.57 -6.51 -1.26
CA ARG A 35 -1.28 -6.86 -0.66
C ARG A 35 -0.22 -6.05 -1.39
N MET A 36 0.50 -5.24 -0.64
CA MET A 36 1.58 -4.42 -1.18
C MET A 36 2.91 -4.98 -0.73
N THR A 37 3.78 -5.30 -1.69
CA THR A 37 5.13 -5.78 -1.45
C THR A 37 6.09 -4.72 -1.99
N LEU A 38 6.85 -4.10 -1.10
CA LEU A 38 7.75 -3.00 -1.43
C LEU A 38 9.18 -3.40 -1.10
N GLN A 39 10.05 -3.29 -2.08
CA GLN A 39 11.44 -3.71 -1.92
C GLN A 39 12.25 -2.68 -1.11
N PRO A 40 13.37 -3.10 -0.51
CA PRO A 40 14.32 -2.15 0.09
C PRO A 40 14.70 -1.07 -0.92
N GLY A 41 14.74 0.17 -0.47
CA GLY A 41 15.00 1.31 -1.34
C GLY A 41 13.75 1.95 -1.94
N TRP A 42 12.59 1.35 -1.74
CA TRP A 42 11.34 1.93 -2.21
C TRP A 42 11.07 3.26 -1.48
N ARG A 43 10.69 4.26 -2.26
CA ARG A 43 10.22 5.55 -1.76
C ARG A 43 9.10 6.02 -2.66
N TRP A 44 7.99 6.45 -2.08
CA TRP A 44 6.83 6.87 -2.87
C TRP A 44 7.20 7.97 -3.86
N SER A 45 7.95 8.97 -3.41
CA SER A 45 8.30 10.12 -4.25
C SER A 45 9.23 9.76 -5.42
N GLU A 46 9.85 8.59 -5.40
CA GLU A 46 10.73 8.12 -6.49
C GLU A 46 10.03 7.06 -7.37
N CYS A 47 9.32 6.15 -6.74
CA CYS A 47 8.77 4.96 -7.42
C CYS A 47 7.35 5.17 -7.93
N ILE A 48 6.53 5.94 -7.23
CA ILE A 48 5.11 6.11 -7.53
C ILE A 48 4.78 7.51 -8.03
N LYS A 49 5.41 8.55 -7.48
CA LYS A 49 5.14 9.94 -7.85
C LYS A 49 5.17 10.19 -9.36
N PRO A 50 6.12 9.61 -10.14
CA PRO A 50 6.12 9.82 -11.59
C PRO A 50 4.85 9.32 -12.28
N ILE A 51 4.17 8.32 -11.69
CA ILE A 51 2.92 7.77 -12.22
C ILE A 51 1.73 8.56 -11.66
N ALA A 52 1.77 8.88 -10.36
CA ALA A 52 0.66 9.55 -9.68
C ALA A 52 0.47 10.99 -10.13
N GLY A 53 1.56 11.69 -10.45
CA GLY A 53 1.49 13.06 -10.94
C GLY A 53 1.15 14.10 -9.87
N THR A 54 1.27 13.76 -8.59
CA THR A 54 1.03 14.66 -7.47
C THR A 54 2.30 14.86 -6.66
N GLU A 55 2.38 15.95 -5.88
CA GLU A 55 3.57 16.25 -5.08
C GLU A 55 3.74 15.28 -3.90
N SER A 56 2.63 14.79 -3.36
CA SER A 56 2.60 13.81 -2.28
C SER A 56 1.50 12.81 -2.55
N CYS A 57 1.52 11.68 -1.84
CA CYS A 57 0.49 10.66 -2.00
C CYS A 57 -0.85 11.18 -1.47
N GLN A 58 -1.86 11.18 -2.32
CA GLN A 58 -3.19 11.69 -2.01
C GLN A 58 -4.17 10.56 -1.68
N ILE A 59 -3.66 9.38 -1.37
CA ILE A 59 -4.46 8.21 -1.08
C ILE A 59 -4.61 8.07 0.44
N HIS A 60 -5.83 7.76 0.87
CA HIS A 60 -6.11 7.36 2.24
C HIS A 60 -5.82 5.85 2.36
N HIS A 61 -4.96 5.48 3.30
CA HIS A 61 -4.59 4.08 3.51
C HIS A 61 -5.09 3.59 4.85
N GLU A 62 -5.66 2.39 4.86
CA GLU A 62 -6.05 1.69 6.09
C GLU A 62 -5.56 0.25 5.97
N GLY A 63 -4.78 -0.20 6.94
CA GLY A 63 -4.25 -1.54 6.85
C GLY A 63 -3.37 -1.96 8.00
N MET A 64 -2.55 -2.96 7.73
CA MET A 64 -1.61 -3.50 8.71
C MET A 64 -0.33 -3.96 8.03
N VAL A 65 0.76 -3.93 8.80
CA VAL A 65 2.08 -4.40 8.32
C VAL A 65 2.27 -5.85 8.71
N ALA A 66 2.63 -6.68 7.74
CA ALA A 66 2.97 -8.09 7.99
C ALA A 66 4.47 -8.27 8.19
N THR A 67 5.30 -7.63 7.37
CA THR A 67 6.77 -7.69 7.49
C THR A 67 7.38 -6.35 7.14
N GLY A 68 8.58 -6.10 7.66
CA GLY A 68 9.36 -4.92 7.30
C GLY A 68 8.97 -3.68 8.08
N HIS A 69 9.59 -2.57 7.70
CA HIS A 69 9.39 -1.27 8.32
C HIS A 69 9.27 -0.19 7.27
N MET A 70 8.40 0.79 7.53
CA MET A 70 8.20 1.93 6.67
C MET A 70 8.19 3.20 7.50
N HIS A 71 8.86 4.24 7.01
CA HIS A 71 8.78 5.57 7.61
C HIS A 71 7.79 6.39 6.80
N VAL A 72 6.87 7.07 7.47
CA VAL A 72 5.84 7.92 6.85
C VAL A 72 6.02 9.33 7.35
N ARG A 73 5.98 10.30 6.42
CA ARG A 73 6.03 11.72 6.75
C ARG A 73 4.85 12.42 6.08
N HIS A 74 4.04 13.06 6.91
CA HIS A 74 2.86 13.79 6.45
C HIS A 74 3.15 15.28 6.35
N GLU A 75 2.47 15.96 5.44
CA GLU A 75 2.59 17.42 5.25
C GLU A 75 2.24 18.22 6.50
N ASP A 76 1.41 17.66 7.42
CA ASP A 76 1.04 18.32 8.67
C ASP A 76 2.18 18.29 9.71
N GLY A 77 3.31 17.67 9.40
CA GLY A 77 4.47 17.55 10.29
C GLY A 77 4.51 16.26 11.08
N THR A 78 3.47 15.44 11.02
CA THR A 78 3.47 14.11 11.68
C THR A 78 4.44 13.20 10.94
N GLU A 79 5.22 12.46 11.70
CA GLU A 79 6.22 11.56 11.15
C GLU A 79 6.34 10.36 12.09
N MET A 80 6.31 9.14 11.54
CA MET A 80 6.49 7.94 12.36
C MET A 80 6.89 6.74 11.51
N GLU A 81 7.44 5.75 12.18
CA GLU A 81 7.76 4.47 11.58
C GLU A 81 6.69 3.46 11.93
N ILE A 82 6.27 2.66 10.95
CA ILE A 82 5.36 1.54 11.14
C ILE A 82 6.08 0.25 10.80
N GLY A 83 5.79 -0.81 11.53
CA GLY A 83 6.47 -2.09 11.37
C GLY A 83 5.54 -3.27 11.61
N ALA A 84 6.08 -4.47 11.47
CA ALA A 84 5.32 -5.71 11.58
C ALA A 84 4.46 -5.74 12.83
N GLY A 85 3.19 -6.03 12.68
CA GLY A 85 2.22 -6.07 13.76
C GLY A 85 1.47 -4.76 13.99
N ASP A 86 1.87 -3.66 13.33
CA ASP A 86 1.15 -2.38 13.46
C ASP A 86 -0.04 -2.32 12.51
N ALA A 87 -1.14 -1.79 13.01
CA ALA A 87 -2.24 -1.33 12.18
C ALA A 87 -2.07 0.18 11.99
N TYR A 88 -2.49 0.69 10.83
CA TYR A 88 -2.26 2.10 10.51
C TYR A 88 -3.41 2.73 9.74
N VAL A 89 -3.52 4.03 9.88
CA VAL A 89 -4.27 4.90 8.98
C VAL A 89 -3.31 5.99 8.54
N ILE A 90 -3.22 6.20 7.24
CA ILE A 90 -2.37 7.25 6.66
C ILE A 90 -3.26 8.12 5.79
N GLU A 91 -3.40 9.38 6.18
CA GLU A 91 -4.24 10.33 5.47
C GLU A 91 -3.54 10.87 4.21
N PRO A 92 -4.29 11.38 3.22
CA PRO A 92 -3.70 12.02 2.04
C PRO A 92 -2.73 13.14 2.42
N GLY A 93 -1.68 13.31 1.62
CA GLY A 93 -0.67 14.34 1.85
C GLY A 93 0.60 13.82 2.50
N HIS A 94 1.02 12.60 2.12
CA HIS A 94 2.21 11.97 2.72
C HIS A 94 3.23 11.52 1.68
N ASP A 95 4.47 11.34 2.14
CA ASP A 95 5.51 10.56 1.50
C ASP A 95 5.87 9.41 2.43
N ALA A 96 6.43 8.34 1.90
CA ALA A 96 6.80 7.18 2.67
C ALA A 96 7.97 6.45 2.01
N TRP A 97 8.76 5.74 2.82
CA TRP A 97 9.87 4.95 2.31
C TRP A 97 10.14 3.73 3.19
N VAL A 98 10.60 2.67 2.56
CA VAL A 98 10.98 1.44 3.24
C VAL A 98 12.28 1.68 4.02
N VAL A 99 12.30 1.25 5.27
CA VAL A 99 13.46 1.37 6.16
C VAL A 99 14.12 0.02 6.30
N GLY A 100 15.45 0.00 6.19
CA GLY A 100 16.22 -1.21 6.36
C GLY A 100 16.29 -2.07 5.10
N SER A 101 16.72 -3.31 5.28
CA SER A 101 17.00 -4.25 4.19
C SER A 101 15.94 -5.34 4.03
N GLU A 102 14.89 -5.31 4.84
CA GLU A 102 13.82 -6.28 4.77
C GLU A 102 12.70 -5.76 3.85
N VAL A 103 12.13 -6.66 3.06
CA VAL A 103 10.96 -6.34 2.23
C VAL A 103 9.80 -5.94 3.11
N PHE A 104 9.11 -4.88 2.72
CA PHE A 104 7.88 -4.44 3.39
C PHE A 104 6.68 -5.14 2.75
N VAL A 105 5.85 -5.76 3.57
CA VAL A 105 4.57 -6.33 3.13
C VAL A 105 3.46 -5.73 3.99
N GLY A 106 2.53 -5.04 3.34
CA GLY A 106 1.35 -4.47 3.99
C GLY A 106 0.07 -4.97 3.34
N TYR A 107 -0.97 -5.10 4.14
CA TYR A 107 -2.31 -5.45 3.67
C TYR A 107 -3.25 -4.29 3.93
N GLU A 108 -3.98 -3.88 2.91
CA GLU A 108 -4.95 -2.79 3.01
C GLU A 108 -6.32 -3.26 2.55
N PHE A 109 -7.34 -2.73 3.19
CA PHE A 109 -8.71 -3.08 2.91
C PHE A 109 -9.52 -1.83 2.59
N ASP A 110 -10.33 -1.92 1.52
CA ASP A 110 -11.31 -0.91 1.14
C ASP A 110 -10.69 0.48 0.96
N SER A 111 -9.39 0.54 0.67
CA SER A 111 -8.68 1.80 0.50
C SER A 111 -8.69 2.23 -0.96
N LYS A 112 -8.56 3.54 -1.20
CA LYS A 112 -8.39 4.05 -2.55
C LYS A 112 -7.05 3.64 -3.16
N ALA A 113 -6.09 3.25 -2.33
CA ALA A 113 -4.82 2.72 -2.83
C ALA A 113 -5.05 1.46 -3.67
N ALA A 114 -5.93 0.56 -3.23
CA ALA A 114 -6.27 -0.63 -3.99
C ALA A 114 -6.81 -0.27 -5.38
N GLU A 115 -7.72 0.70 -5.46
CA GLU A 115 -8.25 1.16 -6.75
C GLU A 115 -7.19 1.86 -7.59
N THR A 116 -6.46 2.79 -6.99
CA THR A 116 -5.50 3.64 -7.71
C THR A 116 -4.35 2.84 -8.27
N PHE A 117 -3.76 1.96 -7.47
CA PHE A 117 -2.67 1.10 -7.94
C PHE A 117 -3.16 0.11 -8.99
N ALA A 118 -4.39 -0.37 -8.86
CA ALA A 118 -4.96 -1.28 -9.82
C ALA A 118 -5.17 -0.63 -11.20
N ARG A 119 -5.39 0.68 -11.23
CA ARG A 119 -5.61 1.44 -12.47
C ARG A 119 -4.32 2.02 -13.06
N SER A 120 -3.27 2.08 -12.27
CA SER A 120 -1.97 2.62 -12.72
C SER A 120 -1.23 1.64 -13.63
#